data_62a3f9feb526c3384e87b93ef505ac91
#
_entry.id   62a3f9feb526c3384e87b93ef505ac91
#
_cell.length_a   1.000
_cell.length_b   1.000
_cell.length_c   1.000
_cell.angle_alpha   90.00
_cell.angle_beta   90.00
_cell.angle_gamma   90.00
#
_symmetry.space_group_name_H-M   'P 1'
#
loop_
_entity.id
_entity.type
_entity.pdbx_description
1 polymer ?
#
loop_
_entity_poly.entity_id
_entity_poly.type
_entity_poly.pdbx_seq_one_letter_code
_entity_poly.pdbx_strand_id
1 'polypeptide(L)'
;MGAKRASALAQFADARLVAVADPNLERAQALAQPFGCRAGTAWEALVTARNIDAIVVATPHRWLAPITLAALAAHKHVLCEKPLAMSPEEAAQVVASAAHNGAKLKTGFNHRHHPALAKAHVLAQAGTVGRLLFLRCRYGHGGRAGYEQEWRAQPEESGGGELMDQGIHALDLFRWFLGEFREVSAVTARAFWPTPVEDNAFCILRTPSGQVASLHASWTQWKNLFSFEVFGERGYLIVEGLGASYGRERLVVGRRPAKFGAPAEETIEYDDEDSSWTDEWEEFFAAIREDRRPLADGFDGWQALRLVHAAYESAKQGRVISLD
;
A
#
# COMPACT_ATOMS: atom_id res chain seq x y z
N MET A 1 0.01 7.69 -10.29
CA MET A 1 -0.43 6.30 -10.13
C MET A 1 -1.34 5.88 -11.28
N GLY A 2 -2.37 6.64 -11.64
CA GLY A 2 -3.31 6.28 -12.71
C GLY A 2 -2.68 5.82 -14.03
N ALA A 3 -1.60 6.46 -14.49
CA ALA A 3 -0.89 6.03 -15.69
C ALA A 3 -0.27 4.62 -15.56
N LYS A 4 0.33 4.30 -14.42
CA LYS A 4 0.86 2.94 -14.16
C LYS A 4 -0.27 1.90 -14.17
N ARG A 5 -1.43 2.21 -13.54
CA ARG A 5 -2.61 1.36 -13.54
C ARG A 5 -3.14 1.09 -14.97
N ALA A 6 -3.24 2.16 -15.77
CA ALA A 6 -3.69 2.05 -17.15
C ALA A 6 -2.73 1.22 -18.02
N SER A 7 -1.41 1.43 -17.87
CA SER A 7 -0.40 0.65 -18.60
C SER A 7 -0.40 -0.83 -18.24
N ALA A 8 -0.55 -1.17 -16.96
CA ALA A 8 -0.67 -2.55 -16.51
C ALA A 8 -1.96 -3.20 -17.01
N LEU A 9 -3.10 -2.47 -16.98
CA LEU A 9 -4.38 -2.94 -17.49
C LEU A 9 -4.32 -3.31 -18.99
N ALA A 10 -3.54 -2.60 -19.78
CA ALA A 10 -3.41 -2.84 -21.21
C ALA A 10 -2.78 -4.20 -21.58
N GLN A 11 -2.20 -4.92 -20.61
CA GLN A 11 -1.63 -6.25 -20.82
C GLN A 11 -2.72 -7.35 -20.84
N PHE A 12 -3.96 -7.04 -20.43
CA PHE A 12 -5.06 -8.00 -20.35
C PHE A 12 -5.97 -7.89 -21.56
N ALA A 13 -6.10 -8.95 -22.33
CA ALA A 13 -6.92 -8.99 -23.54
C ALA A 13 -8.44 -8.94 -23.26
N ASP A 14 -8.85 -9.37 -22.08
CA ASP A 14 -10.25 -9.43 -21.62
C ASP A 14 -10.68 -8.19 -20.81
N ALA A 15 -9.79 -7.20 -20.67
CA ALA A 15 -10.05 -5.94 -20.00
C ALA A 15 -9.79 -4.73 -20.90
N ARG A 16 -10.57 -3.68 -20.73
CA ARG A 16 -10.45 -2.47 -21.55
C ARG A 16 -10.61 -1.21 -20.72
N LEU A 17 -9.68 -0.25 -20.90
CA LEU A 17 -9.86 1.12 -20.43
C LEU A 17 -10.92 1.82 -21.28
N VAL A 18 -12.08 2.13 -20.68
CA VAL A 18 -13.24 2.71 -21.40
C VAL A 18 -13.20 4.24 -21.39
N ALA A 19 -12.77 4.81 -20.28
CA ALA A 19 -12.70 6.27 -20.12
C ALA A 19 -11.71 6.67 -19.00
N VAL A 20 -11.22 7.89 -19.09
CA VAL A 20 -10.37 8.55 -18.08
C VAL A 20 -10.99 9.88 -17.69
N ALA A 21 -10.98 10.21 -16.40
CA ALA A 21 -11.33 11.52 -15.88
C ALA A 21 -10.18 12.09 -15.05
N ASP A 22 -9.83 13.34 -15.30
CA ASP A 22 -8.88 14.14 -14.51
C ASP A 22 -9.36 15.60 -14.54
N PRO A 23 -9.33 16.37 -13.44
CA PRO A 23 -9.71 17.79 -13.46
C PRO A 23 -8.96 18.59 -14.51
N ASN A 24 -7.74 18.18 -14.86
CA ASN A 24 -7.00 18.70 -16.00
C ASN A 24 -7.30 17.86 -17.26
N LEU A 25 -8.08 18.44 -18.18
CA LEU A 25 -8.49 17.77 -19.41
C LEU A 25 -7.31 17.32 -20.28
N GLU A 26 -6.23 18.08 -20.32
CA GLU A 26 -5.04 17.73 -21.13
C GLU A 26 -4.39 16.45 -20.57
N ARG A 27 -4.32 16.31 -19.24
CA ARG A 27 -3.84 15.08 -18.61
C ARG A 27 -4.74 13.89 -18.90
N ALA A 28 -6.06 14.09 -18.82
CA ALA A 28 -7.02 13.05 -19.18
C ALA A 28 -6.86 12.61 -20.63
N GLN A 29 -6.73 13.54 -21.58
CA GLN A 29 -6.53 13.28 -23.00
C GLN A 29 -5.20 12.57 -23.27
N ALA A 30 -4.11 13.05 -22.68
CA ALA A 30 -2.78 12.43 -22.82
C ALA A 30 -2.77 10.98 -22.34
N LEU A 31 -3.47 10.67 -21.23
CA LEU A 31 -3.60 9.31 -20.75
C LEU A 31 -4.54 8.45 -21.61
N ALA A 32 -5.63 9.00 -22.09
CA ALA A 32 -6.64 8.27 -22.87
C ALA A 32 -6.18 7.93 -24.29
N GLN A 33 -5.36 8.81 -24.91
CA GLN A 33 -4.94 8.71 -26.31
C GLN A 33 -4.32 7.36 -26.69
N PRO A 34 -3.33 6.80 -25.95
CA PRO A 34 -2.71 5.52 -26.29
C PRO A 34 -3.69 4.34 -26.26
N PHE A 35 -4.78 4.46 -25.52
CA PHE A 35 -5.80 3.40 -25.33
C PHE A 35 -7.04 3.62 -26.22
N GLY A 36 -7.11 4.70 -26.99
CA GLY A 36 -8.26 5.03 -27.83
C GLY A 36 -9.56 5.19 -27.05
N CYS A 37 -9.49 5.59 -25.76
CA CYS A 37 -10.64 5.69 -24.89
C CYS A 37 -11.10 7.16 -24.70
N ARG A 38 -12.25 7.35 -24.06
CA ARG A 38 -12.80 8.69 -23.82
C ARG A 38 -12.02 9.40 -22.70
N ALA A 39 -11.88 10.72 -22.83
CA ALA A 39 -11.33 11.60 -21.82
C ALA A 39 -12.36 12.64 -21.38
N GLY A 40 -12.36 13.00 -20.10
CA GLY A 40 -13.25 14.01 -19.53
C GLY A 40 -12.73 14.58 -18.22
N THR A 41 -13.45 15.55 -17.68
CA THR A 41 -13.10 16.18 -16.39
C THR A 41 -14.02 15.74 -15.24
N ALA A 42 -15.20 15.21 -15.54
CA ALA A 42 -16.21 14.80 -14.56
C ALA A 42 -16.12 13.30 -14.30
N TRP A 43 -15.62 12.91 -13.14
CA TRP A 43 -15.57 11.50 -12.71
C TRP A 43 -16.98 10.90 -12.50
N GLU A 44 -17.97 11.71 -12.17
CA GLU A 44 -19.37 11.32 -11.98
C GLU A 44 -19.96 10.64 -13.23
N ALA A 45 -19.54 11.11 -14.41
CA ALA A 45 -19.96 10.52 -15.67
C ALA A 45 -19.42 9.09 -15.85
N LEU A 46 -18.25 8.77 -15.27
CA LEU A 46 -17.69 7.41 -15.32
C LEU A 46 -18.45 6.47 -14.36
N VAL A 47 -18.75 6.94 -13.17
CA VAL A 47 -19.46 6.18 -12.13
C VAL A 47 -20.85 5.77 -12.62
N THR A 48 -21.57 6.65 -13.32
CA THR A 48 -22.92 6.40 -13.80
C THR A 48 -22.99 5.67 -15.14
N ALA A 49 -21.86 5.48 -15.84
CA ALA A 49 -21.83 4.83 -17.15
C ALA A 49 -22.16 3.32 -17.05
N ARG A 50 -23.13 2.86 -17.86
CA ARG A 50 -23.60 1.46 -17.84
C ARG A 50 -22.58 0.47 -18.42
N ASN A 51 -21.66 0.93 -19.27
CA ASN A 51 -20.64 0.13 -19.93
C ASN A 51 -19.31 0.13 -19.19
N ILE A 52 -19.30 0.48 -17.93
CA ILE A 52 -18.13 0.42 -17.04
C ILE A 52 -18.47 -0.52 -15.88
N ASP A 53 -17.67 -1.56 -15.68
CA ASP A 53 -17.88 -2.57 -14.64
C ASP A 53 -17.06 -2.27 -13.38
N ALA A 54 -15.89 -1.63 -13.56
CA ALA A 54 -14.99 -1.29 -12.47
C ALA A 54 -14.42 0.13 -12.59
N ILE A 55 -14.14 0.75 -11.46
CA ILE A 55 -13.51 2.07 -11.35
C ILE A 55 -12.16 1.94 -10.66
N VAL A 56 -11.15 2.59 -11.22
CA VAL A 56 -9.87 2.83 -10.54
C VAL A 56 -9.87 4.25 -9.99
N VAL A 57 -9.70 4.39 -8.69
CA VAL A 57 -9.58 5.70 -8.04
C VAL A 57 -8.11 5.94 -7.70
N ALA A 58 -7.47 6.90 -8.41
CA ALA A 58 -6.04 7.20 -8.30
C ALA A 58 -5.78 8.70 -8.19
N THR A 59 -6.58 9.36 -7.39
CA THR A 59 -6.58 10.80 -7.11
C THR A 59 -5.71 11.15 -5.90
N PRO A 60 -5.52 12.44 -5.54
CA PRO A 60 -5.08 12.82 -4.20
C PRO A 60 -5.99 12.21 -3.13
N HIS A 61 -5.44 12.02 -1.91
CA HIS A 61 -6.07 11.20 -0.88
C HIS A 61 -7.47 11.68 -0.49
N ARG A 62 -7.69 13.01 -0.41
CA ARG A 62 -9.00 13.60 -0.06
C ARG A 62 -10.16 13.16 -0.97
N TRP A 63 -9.86 12.73 -2.21
CA TRP A 63 -10.87 12.34 -3.19
C TRP A 63 -11.09 10.83 -3.27
N LEU A 64 -10.26 10.02 -2.61
CA LEU A 64 -10.33 8.56 -2.69
C LEU A 64 -11.66 8.03 -2.15
N ALA A 65 -12.03 8.37 -0.91
CA ALA A 65 -13.27 7.90 -0.30
C ALA A 65 -14.53 8.43 -1.01
N PRO A 66 -14.67 9.74 -1.32
CA PRO A 66 -15.88 10.26 -2.01
C PRO A 66 -16.15 9.56 -3.34
N ILE A 67 -15.13 9.40 -4.19
CA ILE A 67 -15.28 8.75 -5.50
C ILE A 67 -15.55 7.26 -5.34
N THR A 68 -14.86 6.58 -4.41
CA THR A 68 -15.06 5.17 -4.12
C THR A 68 -16.48 4.90 -3.62
N LEU A 69 -17.00 5.70 -2.70
CA LEU A 69 -18.37 5.57 -2.21
C LEU A 69 -19.40 5.72 -3.34
N ALA A 70 -19.23 6.71 -4.20
CA ALA A 70 -20.12 6.91 -5.35
C ALA A 70 -20.06 5.72 -6.33
N ALA A 71 -18.86 5.18 -6.60
CA ALA A 71 -18.70 4.01 -7.48
C ALA A 71 -19.35 2.75 -6.88
N LEU A 72 -19.16 2.51 -5.58
CA LEU A 72 -19.77 1.39 -4.87
C LEU A 72 -21.30 1.51 -4.85
N ALA A 73 -21.86 2.70 -4.61
CA ALA A 73 -23.30 2.97 -4.67
C ALA A 73 -23.89 2.74 -6.07
N ALA A 74 -23.08 2.88 -7.11
CA ALA A 74 -23.44 2.54 -8.50
C ALA A 74 -23.15 1.08 -8.86
N HIS A 75 -22.91 0.21 -7.86
CA HIS A 75 -22.57 -1.21 -8.00
C HIS A 75 -21.35 -1.50 -8.88
N LYS A 76 -20.36 -0.58 -8.90
CA LYS A 76 -19.09 -0.80 -9.59
C LYS A 76 -18.09 -1.48 -8.65
N HIS A 77 -17.33 -2.43 -9.19
CA HIS A 77 -16.13 -2.90 -8.50
C HIS A 77 -15.11 -1.77 -8.43
N VAL A 78 -14.32 -1.67 -7.36
CA VAL A 78 -13.38 -0.57 -7.17
C VAL A 78 -12.00 -1.06 -6.79
N LEU A 79 -10.97 -0.59 -7.53
CA LEU A 79 -9.60 -0.56 -7.10
C LEU A 79 -9.28 0.87 -6.67
N CYS A 80 -9.19 1.08 -5.35
CA CYS A 80 -8.89 2.38 -4.76
C CYS A 80 -7.40 2.44 -4.36
N GLU A 81 -6.68 3.49 -4.80
CA GLU A 81 -5.33 3.73 -4.31
C GLU A 81 -5.31 3.92 -2.78
N LYS A 82 -4.17 3.62 -2.20
CA LYS A 82 -3.91 3.87 -0.78
C LYS A 82 -3.63 5.38 -0.52
N PRO A 83 -3.92 5.84 0.69
CA PRO A 83 -4.75 5.24 1.73
C PRO A 83 -6.19 5.15 1.27
N LEU A 84 -6.98 4.22 1.79
CA LEU A 84 -8.36 4.03 1.34
C LEU A 84 -9.24 5.29 1.52
N ALA A 85 -8.89 6.13 2.50
CA ALA A 85 -9.56 7.38 2.88
C ALA A 85 -8.61 8.32 3.62
N MET A 86 -9.10 9.48 4.02
CA MET A 86 -8.36 10.45 4.86
C MET A 86 -8.46 10.10 6.35
N SER A 87 -9.51 9.42 6.78
CA SER A 87 -9.71 9.00 8.18
C SER A 87 -10.20 7.55 8.29
N PRO A 88 -9.99 6.89 9.46
CA PRO A 88 -10.53 5.56 9.72
C PRO A 88 -12.05 5.49 9.61
N GLU A 89 -12.77 6.56 9.99
CA GLU A 89 -14.23 6.64 9.93
C GLU A 89 -14.73 6.65 8.49
N GLU A 90 -14.09 7.42 7.61
CA GLU A 90 -14.39 7.40 6.17
C GLU A 90 -14.09 6.02 5.55
N ALA A 91 -12.94 5.43 5.91
CA ALA A 91 -12.57 4.09 5.43
C ALA A 91 -13.59 3.03 5.88
N ALA A 92 -14.08 3.11 7.12
CA ALA A 92 -15.14 2.21 7.61
C ALA A 92 -16.44 2.35 6.80
N GLN A 93 -16.82 3.58 6.42
CA GLN A 93 -17.98 3.82 5.55
C GLN A 93 -17.78 3.21 4.15
N VAL A 94 -16.58 3.33 3.58
CA VAL A 94 -16.22 2.74 2.29
C VAL A 94 -16.34 1.21 2.34
N VAL A 95 -15.81 0.57 3.40
CA VAL A 95 -15.89 -0.88 3.60
C VAL A 95 -17.35 -1.33 3.75
N ALA A 96 -18.13 -0.63 4.57
CA ALA A 96 -19.55 -0.93 4.76
C ALA A 96 -20.35 -0.80 3.45
N SER A 97 -20.07 0.24 2.66
CA SER A 97 -20.69 0.44 1.34
C SER A 97 -20.35 -0.68 0.36
N ALA A 98 -19.11 -1.16 0.32
CA ALA A 98 -18.72 -2.28 -0.53
C ALA A 98 -19.50 -3.56 -0.17
N ALA A 99 -19.58 -3.87 1.12
CA ALA A 99 -20.33 -5.02 1.62
C ALA A 99 -21.84 -4.92 1.31
N HIS A 100 -22.42 -3.73 1.52
CA HIS A 100 -23.85 -3.50 1.26
C HIS A 100 -24.21 -3.68 -0.23
N ASN A 101 -23.36 -3.21 -1.13
CA ASN A 101 -23.63 -3.25 -2.58
C ASN A 101 -23.11 -4.51 -3.27
N GLY A 102 -22.47 -5.45 -2.56
CA GLY A 102 -21.89 -6.67 -3.11
C GLY A 102 -20.74 -6.43 -4.09
N ALA A 103 -20.13 -5.24 -4.06
CA ALA A 103 -19.05 -4.87 -4.95
C ALA A 103 -17.68 -5.29 -4.39
N LYS A 104 -16.78 -5.73 -5.26
CA LYS A 104 -15.40 -6.00 -4.84
C LYS A 104 -14.65 -4.69 -4.68
N LEU A 105 -14.07 -4.49 -3.51
CA LEU A 105 -13.24 -3.35 -3.17
C LEU A 105 -11.83 -3.84 -2.87
N LYS A 106 -10.86 -3.37 -3.66
CA LYS A 106 -9.43 -3.63 -3.47
C LYS A 106 -8.74 -2.32 -3.12
N THR A 107 -7.89 -2.35 -2.10
CA THR A 107 -6.98 -1.25 -1.77
C THR A 107 -5.66 -1.43 -2.52
N GLY A 108 -5.10 -0.38 -3.10
CA GLY A 108 -3.91 -0.40 -3.93
C GLY A 108 -2.61 -0.68 -3.17
N PHE A 109 -2.56 -1.79 -2.43
CA PHE A 109 -1.37 -2.28 -1.75
C PHE A 109 -0.57 -3.23 -2.66
N ASN A 110 -0.07 -2.68 -3.77
CA ASN A 110 0.72 -3.44 -4.74
C ASN A 110 1.96 -4.11 -4.12
N HIS A 111 2.43 -3.66 -2.95
CA HIS A 111 3.57 -4.28 -2.26
C HIS A 111 3.35 -5.76 -1.95
N ARG A 112 2.12 -6.20 -1.69
CA ARG A 112 1.80 -7.63 -1.50
C ARG A 112 2.00 -8.47 -2.76
N HIS A 113 2.13 -7.83 -3.93
CA HIS A 113 2.32 -8.45 -5.24
C HIS A 113 3.76 -8.39 -5.74
N HIS A 114 4.68 -7.73 -5.03
CA HIS A 114 6.10 -7.81 -5.34
C HIS A 114 6.61 -9.24 -5.11
N PRO A 115 7.31 -9.85 -6.08
CA PRO A 115 7.60 -11.28 -6.05
C PRO A 115 8.44 -11.72 -4.84
N ALA A 116 9.40 -10.90 -4.38
CA ALA A 116 10.17 -11.20 -3.17
C ALA A 116 9.31 -11.16 -1.90
N LEU A 117 8.40 -10.18 -1.78
CA LEU A 117 7.49 -10.06 -0.63
C LEU A 117 6.44 -11.18 -0.62
N ALA A 118 5.85 -11.49 -1.78
CA ALA A 118 4.91 -12.59 -1.92
C ALA A 118 5.58 -13.94 -1.57
N LYS A 119 6.80 -14.18 -2.07
CA LYS A 119 7.57 -15.38 -1.74
C LYS A 119 7.95 -15.44 -0.27
N ALA A 120 8.37 -14.33 0.32
CA ALA A 120 8.68 -14.25 1.75
C ALA A 120 7.45 -14.60 2.59
N HIS A 121 6.26 -14.07 2.23
CA HIS A 121 5.02 -14.38 2.92
C HIS A 121 4.68 -15.88 2.82
N VAL A 122 4.74 -16.49 1.64
CA VAL A 122 4.52 -17.92 1.45
C VAL A 122 5.47 -18.75 2.32
N LEU A 123 6.76 -18.41 2.37
CA LEU A 123 7.75 -19.11 3.20
C LEU A 123 7.46 -18.93 4.71
N ALA A 124 7.05 -17.74 5.13
CA ALA A 124 6.66 -17.49 6.51
C ALA A 124 5.43 -18.32 6.91
N GLN A 125 4.39 -18.33 6.08
CA GLN A 125 3.17 -19.13 6.31
C GLN A 125 3.46 -20.66 6.29
N ALA A 126 4.37 -21.11 5.45
CA ALA A 126 4.83 -22.52 5.46
C ALA A 126 5.67 -22.87 6.70
N GLY A 127 5.94 -21.90 7.58
CA GLY A 127 6.74 -22.10 8.79
C GLY A 127 8.23 -22.34 8.52
N THR A 128 8.76 -21.92 7.36
CA THR A 128 10.17 -22.12 7.00
C THR A 128 11.12 -21.56 8.06
N VAL A 129 10.80 -20.38 8.59
CA VAL A 129 11.59 -19.70 9.63
C VAL A 129 11.06 -19.95 11.06
N GLY A 130 10.07 -20.83 11.23
CA GLY A 130 9.42 -21.09 12.52
C GLY A 130 8.40 -20.01 12.91
N ARG A 131 8.00 -19.99 14.17
CA ARG A 131 7.12 -18.94 14.71
C ARG A 131 7.80 -17.58 14.55
N LEU A 132 7.09 -16.61 14.00
CA LEU A 132 7.61 -15.26 13.81
C LEU A 132 7.81 -14.58 15.18
N LEU A 133 8.92 -13.87 15.33
CA LEU A 133 9.33 -13.18 16.53
C LEU A 133 9.15 -11.67 16.39
N PHE A 134 9.70 -11.11 15.33
CA PHE A 134 9.59 -9.67 15.05
C PHE A 134 9.78 -9.38 13.55
N LEU A 135 9.33 -8.17 13.16
CA LEU A 135 9.54 -7.59 11.83
C LEU A 135 10.25 -6.24 11.92
N ARG A 136 10.99 -5.86 10.88
CA ARG A 136 11.53 -4.51 10.71
C ARG A 136 11.33 -4.05 9.28
N CYS A 137 11.03 -2.75 9.11
CA CYS A 137 10.98 -2.14 7.79
C CYS A 137 11.66 -0.78 7.81
N ARG A 138 12.49 -0.53 6.80
CA ARG A 138 13.01 0.79 6.44
C ARG A 138 12.52 1.08 5.02
N TYR A 139 11.78 2.17 4.87
CA TYR A 139 11.20 2.51 3.59
C TYR A 139 11.26 4.03 3.38
N GLY A 140 11.78 4.46 2.26
CA GLY A 140 11.83 5.87 1.98
C GLY A 140 12.71 6.24 0.79
N HIS A 141 12.76 7.55 0.54
CA HIS A 141 13.53 8.17 -0.54
C HIS A 141 14.10 9.53 -0.11
N GLY A 142 14.79 10.22 -1.02
CA GLY A 142 15.41 11.51 -0.71
C GLY A 142 14.49 12.73 -0.88
N GLY A 143 13.26 12.54 -1.33
CA GLY A 143 12.45 13.67 -1.80
C GLY A 143 13.00 14.25 -3.10
N ARG A 144 12.59 15.46 -3.44
CA ARG A 144 13.10 16.24 -4.58
C ARG A 144 12.82 17.73 -4.39
N ALA A 145 13.55 18.58 -5.08
CA ALA A 145 13.27 20.02 -5.07
C ALA A 145 11.82 20.29 -5.53
N GLY A 146 11.12 21.16 -4.82
CA GLY A 146 9.71 21.49 -5.07
C GLY A 146 8.71 20.50 -4.45
N TYR A 147 9.18 19.50 -3.69
CA TYR A 147 8.31 18.51 -3.04
C TYR A 147 7.30 19.16 -2.08
N GLU A 148 7.71 20.25 -1.43
CA GLU A 148 6.88 21.08 -0.54
C GLU A 148 5.68 21.74 -1.24
N GLN A 149 5.69 21.82 -2.58
CA GLN A 149 4.60 22.36 -3.40
C GLN A 149 3.65 21.27 -3.92
N GLU A 150 4.01 20.01 -3.77
CA GLU A 150 3.16 18.90 -4.23
C GLU A 150 2.00 18.67 -3.26
N TRP A 151 0.91 18.10 -3.77
CA TRP A 151 -0.28 17.77 -2.97
C TRP A 151 0.05 16.83 -1.78
N ARG A 152 1.11 16.02 -1.89
CA ARG A 152 1.58 15.14 -0.81
C ARG A 152 2.08 15.90 0.41
N ALA A 153 2.57 17.10 0.20
CA ALA A 153 3.01 17.99 1.27
C ALA A 153 1.88 18.88 1.81
N GLN A 154 0.67 18.81 1.24
CA GLN A 154 -0.49 19.61 1.66
C GLN A 154 -1.39 18.75 2.55
N PRO A 155 -1.50 19.03 3.87
CA PRO A 155 -2.27 18.20 4.81
C PRO A 155 -3.73 17.99 4.40
N GLU A 156 -4.35 18.99 3.78
CA GLU A 156 -5.74 18.98 3.33
C GLU A 156 -5.97 18.04 2.15
N GLU A 157 -4.91 17.73 1.39
CA GLU A 157 -4.96 16.82 0.24
C GLU A 157 -4.46 15.42 0.57
N SER A 158 -3.45 15.34 1.46
CA SER A 158 -2.72 14.11 1.76
C SER A 158 -3.12 13.43 3.08
N GLY A 159 -3.62 14.21 4.05
CA GLY A 159 -3.93 13.72 5.39
C GLY A 159 -2.72 13.43 6.29
N GLY A 160 -1.50 13.59 5.77
CA GLY A 160 -0.25 13.34 6.48
C GLY A 160 0.94 13.33 5.54
N GLY A 161 2.12 13.03 6.09
CA GLY A 161 3.38 13.00 5.33
C GLY A 161 3.79 11.59 4.90
N GLU A 162 5.06 11.26 5.14
CA GLU A 162 5.65 10.00 4.66
C GLU A 162 5.04 8.75 5.28
N LEU A 163 4.58 8.83 6.54
CA LEU A 163 3.89 7.71 7.17
C LEU A 163 2.58 7.37 6.44
N MET A 164 1.81 8.39 6.06
CA MET A 164 0.56 8.24 5.30
C MET A 164 0.83 7.84 3.85
N ASP A 165 1.87 8.37 3.21
CA ASP A 165 2.14 8.10 1.78
C ASP A 165 2.82 6.74 1.59
N GLN A 166 3.99 6.48 2.19
CA GLN A 166 4.72 5.23 2.01
C GLN A 166 4.66 4.30 3.22
N GLY A 167 4.72 4.87 4.44
CA GLY A 167 4.70 4.07 5.67
C GLY A 167 3.49 3.15 5.79
N ILE A 168 2.34 3.56 5.26
CA ILE A 168 1.12 2.73 5.27
C ILE A 168 1.31 1.38 4.54
N HIS A 169 2.14 1.30 3.50
CA HIS A 169 2.47 0.03 2.85
C HIS A 169 3.22 -0.91 3.79
N ALA A 170 4.16 -0.39 4.58
CA ALA A 170 4.87 -1.19 5.56
C ALA A 170 3.94 -1.67 6.70
N LEU A 171 3.03 -0.82 7.15
CA LEU A 171 2.03 -1.18 8.16
C LEU A 171 1.06 -2.25 7.64
N ASP A 172 0.66 -2.17 6.37
CA ASP A 172 -0.11 -3.21 5.70
C ASP A 172 0.66 -4.55 5.62
N LEU A 173 1.94 -4.52 5.23
CA LEU A 173 2.79 -5.70 5.21
C LEU A 173 2.95 -6.30 6.61
N PHE A 174 3.14 -5.49 7.66
CA PHE A 174 3.22 -5.99 9.02
C PHE A 174 1.95 -6.76 9.42
N ARG A 175 0.77 -6.22 9.09
CA ARG A 175 -0.50 -6.91 9.33
C ARG A 175 -0.62 -8.20 8.51
N TRP A 176 -0.15 -8.19 7.28
CA TRP A 176 -0.20 -9.36 6.40
C TRP A 176 0.62 -10.53 6.96
N PHE A 177 1.75 -10.25 7.62
CA PHE A 177 2.64 -11.25 8.21
C PHE A 177 2.27 -11.66 9.65
N LEU A 178 1.87 -10.71 10.50
CA LEU A 178 1.66 -10.95 11.95
C LEU A 178 0.20 -10.88 12.40
N GLY A 179 -0.73 -10.46 11.53
CA GLY A 179 -2.10 -10.19 11.91
C GLY A 179 -2.27 -8.83 12.60
N GLU A 180 -3.28 -8.73 13.47
CA GLU A 180 -3.65 -7.45 14.10
C GLU A 180 -2.67 -7.03 15.19
N PHE A 181 -2.52 -5.71 15.33
CA PHE A 181 -1.73 -5.09 16.39
C PHE A 181 -2.66 -4.52 17.46
N ARG A 182 -2.24 -4.56 18.72
CA ARG A 182 -2.97 -3.99 19.86
C ARG A 182 -2.38 -2.69 20.38
N GLU A 183 -1.10 -2.40 20.10
CA GLU A 183 -0.40 -1.24 20.62
C GLU A 183 0.48 -0.60 19.56
N VAL A 184 0.51 0.73 19.54
CA VAL A 184 1.38 1.54 18.69
C VAL A 184 2.09 2.60 19.52
N SER A 185 3.41 2.71 19.35
CA SER A 185 4.23 3.82 19.82
C SER A 185 4.95 4.45 18.64
N ALA A 186 4.91 5.77 18.50
CA ALA A 186 5.52 6.45 17.37
C ALA A 186 6.13 7.81 17.74
N VAL A 187 7.11 8.21 16.93
CA VAL A 187 7.67 9.56 16.88
C VAL A 187 7.66 10.02 15.43
N THR A 188 7.14 11.20 15.17
CA THR A 188 7.20 11.85 13.86
C THR A 188 8.10 13.09 13.93
N ALA A 189 8.77 13.40 12.84
CA ALA A 189 9.64 14.56 12.75
C ALA A 189 9.51 15.26 11.39
N ARG A 190 9.69 16.56 11.40
CA ARG A 190 9.97 17.41 10.24
C ARG A 190 11.45 17.77 10.32
N ALA A 191 12.30 16.89 9.79
CA ALA A 191 13.72 16.96 10.01
C ALA A 191 14.47 17.82 8.97
N PHE A 192 13.99 17.86 7.75
CA PHE A 192 14.70 18.52 6.65
C PHE A 192 13.79 19.32 5.71
N TRP A 193 12.72 18.71 5.17
CA TRP A 193 11.88 19.36 4.17
C TRP A 193 10.99 20.44 4.80
N PRO A 194 10.87 21.63 4.16
CA PRO A 194 10.03 22.73 4.66
C PRO A 194 8.54 22.47 4.39
N THR A 195 8.04 21.30 4.83
CA THR A 195 6.65 20.88 4.67
C THR A 195 5.88 20.99 5.98
N PRO A 196 4.56 21.21 5.95
CA PRO A 196 3.73 21.17 7.16
C PRO A 196 3.50 19.76 7.70
N VAL A 197 3.77 18.72 6.89
CA VAL A 197 3.66 17.30 7.24
C VAL A 197 5.02 16.71 7.62
N GLU A 198 5.03 15.58 8.28
CA GLU A 198 6.26 14.89 8.67
C GLU A 198 6.99 14.28 7.46
N ASP A 199 8.31 14.40 7.48
CA ASP A 199 9.23 13.77 6.52
C ASP A 199 9.92 12.52 7.09
N ASN A 200 9.69 12.22 8.37
CA ASN A 200 10.16 11.03 9.06
C ASN A 200 9.14 10.54 10.07
N ALA A 201 8.96 9.21 10.11
CA ALA A 201 8.16 8.52 11.12
C ALA A 201 8.87 7.26 11.61
N PHE A 202 8.96 7.11 12.92
CA PHE A 202 9.48 5.93 13.61
C PHE A 202 8.35 5.31 14.39
N CYS A 203 8.02 4.04 14.12
CA CYS A 203 6.91 3.34 14.78
C CYS A 203 7.38 2.01 15.37
N ILE A 204 6.84 1.67 16.54
CA ILE A 204 6.94 0.35 17.17
C ILE A 204 5.52 -0.12 17.44
N LEU A 205 5.19 -1.33 16.96
CA LEU A 205 3.88 -1.94 17.11
C LEU A 205 4.02 -3.27 17.84
N ARG A 206 3.00 -3.66 18.60
CA ARG A 206 2.95 -4.94 19.31
C ARG A 206 1.64 -5.66 19.03
N THR A 207 1.73 -6.96 18.70
CA THR A 207 0.55 -7.83 18.56
C THR A 207 0.01 -8.27 19.93
N PRO A 208 -1.23 -8.78 20.01
CA PRO A 208 -1.76 -9.40 21.24
C PRO A 208 -0.89 -10.54 21.78
N SER A 209 -0.22 -11.30 20.90
CA SER A 209 0.68 -12.41 21.25
C SER A 209 2.11 -11.96 21.59
N GLY A 210 2.40 -10.66 21.54
CA GLY A 210 3.66 -10.05 21.99
C GLY A 210 4.74 -9.89 20.91
N GLN A 211 4.48 -10.27 19.65
CA GLN A 211 5.42 -9.99 18.55
C GLN A 211 5.52 -8.48 18.33
N VAL A 212 6.68 -8.03 17.86
CA VAL A 212 6.97 -6.61 17.64
C VAL A 212 7.26 -6.36 16.17
N ALA A 213 6.76 -5.23 15.66
CA ALA A 213 7.18 -4.69 14.37
C ALA A 213 7.74 -3.28 14.54
N SER A 214 8.78 -2.92 13.78
CA SER A 214 9.36 -1.58 13.78
C SER A 214 9.50 -1.02 12.39
N LEU A 215 9.10 0.24 12.22
CA LEU A 215 9.12 0.99 10.97
C LEU A 215 9.94 2.26 11.11
N HIS A 216 10.77 2.55 10.10
CA HIS A 216 11.26 3.89 9.79
C HIS A 216 10.84 4.24 8.36
N ALA A 217 9.87 5.14 8.21
CA ALA A 217 9.47 5.74 6.94
C ALA A 217 10.08 7.14 6.81
N SER A 218 10.66 7.49 5.62
CA SER A 218 11.46 8.71 5.54
C SER A 218 11.61 9.29 4.13
N TRP A 219 11.44 10.62 4.01
CA TRP A 219 11.85 11.40 2.82
C TRP A 219 13.28 11.92 2.92
N THR A 220 14.07 11.44 3.88
CA THR A 220 15.46 11.88 4.09
C THR A 220 16.47 10.73 4.01
N GLN A 221 16.16 9.68 3.27
CA GLN A 221 17.08 8.56 3.04
C GLN A 221 18.19 8.88 2.02
N TRP A 222 18.09 10.00 1.29
CA TRP A 222 19.01 10.49 0.24
C TRP A 222 19.24 9.51 -0.91
N LYS A 223 18.54 8.38 -0.87
CA LYS A 223 18.40 7.38 -1.94
C LYS A 223 17.11 6.62 -1.72
N ASN A 224 16.63 6.01 -2.77
CA ASN A 224 15.51 5.08 -2.63
C ASN A 224 15.99 3.85 -1.84
N LEU A 225 15.31 3.54 -0.75
CA LEU A 225 15.61 2.44 0.15
C LEU A 225 14.34 1.68 0.50
N PHE A 226 14.37 0.38 0.27
CA PHE A 226 13.39 -0.56 0.81
C PHE A 226 14.10 -1.75 1.41
N SER A 227 13.78 -2.07 2.67
CA SER A 227 14.25 -3.28 3.35
C SER A 227 13.14 -3.74 4.29
N PHE A 228 12.69 -4.98 4.11
CA PHE A 228 11.66 -5.63 4.93
C PHE A 228 12.21 -6.94 5.48
N GLU A 229 12.28 -7.05 6.80
CA GLU A 229 12.95 -8.13 7.50
C GLU A 229 11.96 -8.90 8.38
N VAL A 230 11.96 -10.21 8.27
CA VAL A 230 11.11 -11.15 9.01
C VAL A 230 12.01 -12.12 9.78
N PHE A 231 11.94 -12.09 11.11
CA PHE A 231 12.72 -12.95 11.98
C PHE A 231 11.82 -13.97 12.70
N GLY A 232 12.20 -15.23 12.60
CA GLY A 232 11.54 -16.35 13.26
C GLY A 232 12.49 -17.19 14.10
N GLU A 233 11.96 -18.17 14.82
CA GLU A 233 12.73 -19.03 15.72
C GLU A 233 13.83 -19.85 15.01
N ARG A 234 13.62 -20.17 13.73
CA ARG A 234 14.49 -21.05 12.94
C ARG A 234 15.27 -20.34 11.84
N GLY A 235 15.10 -19.02 11.68
CA GLY A 235 15.78 -18.26 10.64
C GLY A 235 15.14 -16.91 10.37
N TYR A 236 15.44 -16.35 9.21
CA TYR A 236 14.96 -15.04 8.79
C TYR A 236 14.74 -14.97 7.28
N LEU A 237 13.91 -14.00 6.88
CA LEU A 237 13.67 -13.61 5.51
C LEU A 237 13.96 -12.10 5.41
N ILE A 238 14.78 -11.70 4.44
CA ILE A 238 15.08 -10.28 4.21
C ILE A 238 14.78 -9.97 2.77
N VAL A 239 13.85 -9.04 2.55
CA VAL A 239 13.55 -8.49 1.23
C VAL A 239 14.24 -7.13 1.11
N GLU A 240 15.05 -6.95 0.09
CA GLU A 240 15.70 -5.69 -0.25
C GLU A 240 15.40 -5.31 -1.70
N GLY A 241 15.30 -4.00 -1.94
CA GLY A 241 14.87 -3.50 -3.24
C GLY A 241 13.37 -3.66 -3.48
N LEU A 242 12.83 -2.95 -4.46
CA LEU A 242 11.42 -2.99 -4.79
C LEU A 242 11.21 -2.45 -6.22
N GLY A 243 10.83 -3.33 -7.15
CA GLY A 243 10.45 -2.96 -8.51
C GLY A 243 11.44 -2.02 -9.21
N ALA A 244 12.72 -2.33 -9.22
CA ALA A 244 13.84 -1.56 -9.77
C ALA A 244 14.02 -0.14 -9.19
N SER A 245 12.94 0.58 -8.91
CA SER A 245 13.00 1.98 -8.44
C SER A 245 13.64 2.13 -7.05
N TYR A 246 13.58 1.09 -6.22
CA TYR A 246 14.24 1.01 -4.90
C TYR A 246 15.43 0.04 -4.90
N GLY A 247 16.03 -0.20 -6.05
CA GLY A 247 17.09 -1.19 -6.26
C GLY A 247 16.53 -2.54 -6.71
N ARG A 248 17.43 -3.43 -7.13
CA ARG A 248 17.08 -4.78 -7.57
C ARG A 248 16.42 -5.54 -6.44
N GLU A 249 15.28 -6.14 -6.74
CA GLU A 249 14.49 -6.87 -5.77
C GLU A 249 15.14 -8.24 -5.49
N ARG A 250 15.35 -8.55 -4.21
CA ARG A 250 15.93 -9.82 -3.78
C ARG A 250 15.33 -10.29 -2.46
N LEU A 251 15.28 -11.60 -2.28
CA LEU A 251 14.92 -12.26 -1.03
C LEU A 251 16.11 -13.08 -0.52
N VAL A 252 16.58 -12.79 0.68
CA VAL A 252 17.54 -13.61 1.41
C VAL A 252 16.78 -14.51 2.38
N VAL A 253 17.02 -15.82 2.29
CA VAL A 253 16.47 -16.82 3.21
C VAL A 253 17.61 -17.34 4.08
N GLY A 254 17.65 -16.93 5.33
CA GLY A 254 18.65 -17.34 6.30
C GLY A 254 18.13 -18.43 7.22
N ARG A 255 18.92 -19.48 7.43
CA ARG A 255 18.58 -20.62 8.31
C ARG A 255 19.48 -20.63 9.54
N ARG A 256 18.87 -20.49 10.72
CA ARG A 256 19.60 -20.57 11.99
C ARG A 256 20.26 -21.94 12.12
N PRO A 257 21.58 -22.00 12.40
CA PRO A 257 22.25 -23.28 12.61
C PRO A 257 21.80 -23.94 13.92
N ALA A 258 21.81 -25.25 13.96
CA ALA A 258 21.46 -26.02 15.16
C ALA A 258 22.46 -25.77 16.30
N LYS A 259 23.73 -25.48 15.97
CA LYS A 259 24.78 -25.08 16.91
C LYS A 259 25.15 -23.63 16.63
N PHE A 260 25.82 -22.97 17.56
CA PHE A 260 26.34 -21.62 17.37
C PHE A 260 27.24 -21.56 16.13
N GLY A 261 27.01 -20.57 15.26
CA GLY A 261 27.76 -20.40 13.98
C GLY A 261 27.06 -19.46 13.04
N ALA A 262 27.65 -19.24 11.86
CA ALA A 262 27.03 -18.44 10.80
C ALA A 262 25.80 -19.18 10.22
N PRO A 263 24.71 -18.47 9.92
CA PRO A 263 23.56 -19.05 9.25
C PRO A 263 23.91 -19.48 7.82
N ALA A 264 23.22 -20.50 7.33
CA ALA A 264 23.22 -20.78 5.89
C ALA A 264 22.24 -19.81 5.23
N GLU A 265 22.68 -19.13 4.18
CA GLU A 265 21.88 -18.18 3.42
C GLU A 265 21.68 -18.64 1.98
N GLU A 266 20.49 -18.41 1.46
CA GLU A 266 20.13 -18.52 0.05
C GLU A 266 19.58 -17.17 -0.41
N THR A 267 20.07 -16.66 -1.53
CA THR A 267 19.57 -15.41 -2.12
C THR A 267 18.82 -15.73 -3.41
N ILE A 268 17.59 -15.24 -3.51
CA ILE A 268 16.77 -15.28 -4.71
C ILE A 268 16.69 -13.84 -5.25
N GLU A 269 17.18 -13.64 -6.45
CA GLU A 269 17.10 -12.34 -7.14
C GLU A 269 15.96 -12.39 -8.15
N TYR A 270 15.28 -11.25 -8.32
CA TYR A 270 14.20 -11.06 -9.26
C TYR A 270 14.60 -10.08 -10.34
N ASP A 271 13.92 -10.16 -11.48
CA ASP A 271 14.17 -9.25 -12.60
C ASP A 271 13.85 -7.81 -12.23
N ASP A 272 14.45 -6.87 -12.97
CA ASP A 272 14.27 -5.42 -12.73
C ASP A 272 12.91 -4.88 -13.21
N GLU A 273 12.06 -5.73 -13.78
CA GLU A 273 10.71 -5.36 -14.20
C GLU A 273 9.73 -5.41 -13.02
N ASP A 274 8.99 -4.33 -12.80
CA ASP A 274 7.98 -4.23 -11.75
C ASP A 274 6.66 -4.87 -12.19
N SER A 275 6.52 -6.18 -11.96
CA SER A 275 5.30 -6.94 -12.26
C SER A 275 4.16 -6.68 -11.26
N SER A 276 4.42 -6.02 -10.12
CA SER A 276 3.44 -5.88 -9.03
C SER A 276 2.11 -5.25 -9.46
N TRP A 277 2.15 -4.36 -10.44
CA TRP A 277 0.95 -3.70 -10.99
C TRP A 277 0.09 -4.64 -11.82
N THR A 278 0.71 -5.50 -12.62
CA THR A 278 0.03 -6.51 -13.44
C THR A 278 -0.52 -7.64 -12.56
N ASP A 279 0.30 -8.13 -11.63
CA ASP A 279 -0.09 -9.20 -10.69
C ASP A 279 -1.25 -8.75 -9.79
N GLU A 280 -1.28 -7.46 -9.40
CA GLU A 280 -2.38 -6.89 -8.64
C GLU A 280 -3.68 -6.83 -9.44
N TRP A 281 -3.60 -6.53 -10.75
CA TRP A 281 -4.76 -6.59 -11.63
C TRP A 281 -5.27 -8.01 -11.83
N GLU A 282 -4.38 -8.96 -12.08
CA GLU A 282 -4.74 -10.37 -12.25
C GLU A 282 -5.51 -10.90 -11.03
N GLU A 283 -4.99 -10.61 -9.83
CA GLU A 283 -5.62 -10.97 -8.57
C GLU A 283 -7.00 -10.32 -8.41
N PHE A 284 -7.14 -9.03 -8.76
CA PHE A 284 -8.42 -8.34 -8.65
C PHE A 284 -9.46 -8.92 -9.63
N PHE A 285 -9.07 -9.22 -10.86
CA PHE A 285 -9.94 -9.87 -11.83
C PHE A 285 -10.34 -11.28 -11.39
N ALA A 286 -9.40 -12.05 -10.83
CA ALA A 286 -9.70 -13.35 -10.25
C ALA A 286 -10.71 -13.23 -9.11
N ALA A 287 -10.53 -12.26 -8.20
CA ALA A 287 -11.45 -12.01 -7.09
C ALA A 287 -12.87 -11.66 -7.58
N ILE A 288 -12.98 -10.90 -8.67
CA ILE A 288 -14.29 -10.57 -9.28
C ILE A 288 -14.92 -11.82 -9.90
N ARG A 289 -14.17 -12.58 -10.72
CA ARG A 289 -14.70 -13.77 -11.42
C ARG A 289 -15.10 -14.91 -10.48
N GLU A 290 -14.33 -15.09 -9.41
CA GLU A 290 -14.53 -16.15 -8.41
C GLU A 290 -15.46 -15.74 -7.26
N ASP A 291 -15.97 -14.52 -7.29
CA ASP A 291 -16.83 -13.93 -6.26
C ASP A 291 -16.22 -14.01 -4.83
N ARG A 292 -14.91 -13.89 -4.71
CA ARG A 292 -14.18 -13.91 -3.43
C ARG A 292 -13.69 -12.54 -3.00
N ARG A 293 -13.21 -12.43 -1.77
CA ARG A 293 -12.52 -11.23 -1.29
C ARG A 293 -11.19 -11.04 -2.04
N PRO A 294 -10.88 -9.82 -2.53
CA PRO A 294 -9.56 -9.52 -3.05
C PRO A 294 -8.46 -9.62 -1.97
N LEU A 295 -7.25 -9.98 -2.37
CA LEU A 295 -6.08 -9.77 -1.54
C LEU A 295 -5.87 -8.26 -1.38
N ALA A 296 -5.60 -7.79 -0.16
CA ALA A 296 -5.58 -6.37 0.20
C ALA A 296 -6.92 -5.69 -0.09
N ASP A 297 -8.00 -6.19 0.48
CA ASP A 297 -9.33 -5.62 0.32
C ASP A 297 -9.54 -4.30 1.08
N GLY A 298 -10.77 -3.79 1.09
CA GLY A 298 -11.11 -2.57 1.82
C GLY A 298 -10.89 -2.68 3.33
N PHE A 299 -11.07 -3.87 3.94
CA PHE A 299 -10.82 -4.08 5.35
C PHE A 299 -9.33 -3.90 5.67
N ASP A 300 -8.43 -4.44 4.84
CA ASP A 300 -6.99 -4.24 4.99
C ASP A 300 -6.63 -2.75 4.88
N GLY A 301 -7.21 -2.02 3.91
CA GLY A 301 -7.05 -0.59 3.76
C GLY A 301 -7.47 0.20 4.99
N TRP A 302 -8.63 -0.13 5.54
CA TRP A 302 -9.14 0.47 6.76
C TRP A 302 -8.23 0.21 7.97
N GLN A 303 -7.84 -1.04 8.20
CA GLN A 303 -6.99 -1.40 9.34
C GLN A 303 -5.58 -0.77 9.23
N ALA A 304 -4.97 -0.73 8.03
CA ALA A 304 -3.70 -0.05 7.85
C ALA A 304 -3.81 1.46 8.16
N LEU A 305 -4.91 2.09 7.76
CA LEU A 305 -5.17 3.51 8.06
C LEU A 305 -5.40 3.74 9.56
N ARG A 306 -6.05 2.81 10.29
CA ARG A 306 -6.15 2.86 11.76
C ARG A 306 -4.77 2.87 12.42
N LEU A 307 -3.83 2.06 11.93
CA LEU A 307 -2.46 2.04 12.45
C LEU A 307 -1.73 3.37 12.19
N VAL A 308 -1.90 3.98 11.01
CA VAL A 308 -1.34 5.31 10.71
C VAL A 308 -1.87 6.35 11.70
N HIS A 309 -3.18 6.40 11.90
CA HIS A 309 -3.79 7.37 12.82
C HIS A 309 -3.39 7.14 14.27
N ALA A 310 -3.31 5.88 14.72
CA ALA A 310 -2.80 5.54 16.05
C ALA A 310 -1.33 5.97 16.24
N ALA A 311 -0.51 5.87 15.18
CA ALA A 311 0.87 6.34 15.22
C ALA A 311 0.94 7.87 15.31
N TYR A 312 0.12 8.61 14.56
CA TYR A 312 0.02 10.07 14.71
C TYR A 312 -0.46 10.48 16.10
N GLU A 313 -1.45 9.79 16.64
CA GLU A 313 -1.94 10.07 17.99
C GLU A 313 -0.87 9.76 19.05
N SER A 314 -0.12 8.66 18.89
CA SER A 314 1.02 8.33 19.76
C SER A 314 2.10 9.41 19.71
N ALA A 315 2.49 9.85 18.51
CA ALA A 315 3.49 10.91 18.35
C ALA A 315 3.04 12.24 18.97
N LYS A 316 1.75 12.58 18.84
CA LYS A 316 1.15 13.79 19.41
C LYS A 316 1.08 13.76 20.94
N GLN A 317 0.71 12.61 21.51
CA GLN A 317 0.52 12.46 22.96
C GLN A 317 1.80 12.03 23.70
N GLY A 318 2.84 11.59 22.98
CA GLY A 318 4.07 11.07 23.60
C GLY A 318 3.87 9.79 24.42
N ARG A 319 2.87 8.96 24.07
CA ARG A 319 2.54 7.72 24.78
C ARG A 319 2.13 6.60 23.83
N VAL A 320 2.11 5.38 24.33
CA VAL A 320 1.57 4.21 23.62
C VAL A 320 0.06 4.37 23.46
N ILE A 321 -0.45 4.06 22.26
CA ILE A 321 -1.88 3.99 21.96
C ILE A 321 -2.32 2.53 21.87
N SER A 322 -3.39 2.18 22.60
CA SER A 322 -4.11 0.90 22.49
C SER A 322 -5.06 0.94 21.29
N LEU A 323 -5.22 -0.21 20.63
CA LEU A 323 -6.07 -0.41 19.45
C LEU A 323 -7.26 -1.35 19.75
N ASP A 324 -7.74 -1.33 20.97
CA ASP A 324 -8.88 -2.15 21.43
C ASP A 324 -10.14 -1.98 20.58
#